data_e69eeae351280321562e96b67792a428
#
_entry.id   e69eeae351280321562e96b67792a428
#
_cell.length_a   1.000
_cell.length_b   1.000
_cell.length_c   1.000
_cell.angle_alpha   90.00
_cell.angle_beta   90.00
_cell.angle_gamma   90.00
#
_symmetry.space_group_name_H-M   'P 1'
#
loop_
_entity.id
_entity.type
_entity.pdbx_description
1 polymer ?
#
loop_
_entity_poly.entity_id
_entity_poly.type
_entity_poly.pdbx_seq_one_letter_code
_entity_poly.pdbx_strand_id
1 'polypeptide(L)'
;MTSKEIKTDLNKIKYYFSRKEIFDKSFDCLVKNEILETIERYNEAISHSGPRVYEVYIAIYIHNNTHESAASEMNYSLDYVAKYHKLLIKYLVGYFTNKTN
;
A
#
# COMPACT_ATOMS: atom_id res chain seq x y z
N MET A 1 3.27 11.54 -10.26
CA MET A 1 3.89 11.11 -8.97
C MET A 1 5.13 10.28 -9.24
N THR A 2 6.16 10.49 -8.45
CA THR A 2 7.39 9.71 -8.53
C THR A 2 7.30 8.44 -7.69
N SER A 3 8.20 7.49 -7.91
CA SER A 3 8.26 6.28 -7.08
C SER A 3 8.53 6.59 -5.61
N LYS A 4 9.31 7.65 -5.34
CA LYS A 4 9.59 8.11 -3.98
C LYS A 4 8.33 8.57 -3.26
N GLU A 5 7.49 9.35 -3.95
CA GLU A 5 6.21 9.80 -3.41
C GLU A 5 5.26 8.64 -3.14
N ILE A 6 5.21 7.68 -4.06
CA ILE A 6 4.42 6.46 -3.91
C ILE A 6 4.85 5.68 -2.67
N LYS A 7 6.16 5.48 -2.50
CA LYS A 7 6.71 4.75 -1.34
C LYS A 7 6.41 5.48 -0.03
N THR A 8 6.47 6.80 -0.04
CA THR A 8 6.14 7.62 1.13
C THR A 8 4.66 7.41 1.52
N ASP A 9 3.76 7.46 0.54
CA ASP A 9 2.33 7.26 0.78
C ASP A 9 2.04 5.83 1.26
N LEU A 10 2.65 4.83 0.63
CA LEU A 10 2.48 3.44 1.03
C LEU A 10 2.95 3.21 2.48
N ASN A 11 4.06 3.85 2.86
CA ASN A 11 4.55 3.75 4.24
C ASN A 11 3.59 4.40 5.24
N LYS A 12 2.92 5.48 4.86
CA LYS A 12 1.87 6.08 5.68
C LYS A 12 0.69 5.13 5.87
N ILE A 13 0.29 4.46 4.80
CA ILE A 13 -0.77 3.46 4.86
C ILE A 13 -0.38 2.31 5.79
N LYS A 14 0.83 1.79 5.62
CA LYS A 14 1.36 0.72 6.48
C LYS A 14 1.40 1.14 7.95
N TYR A 15 1.86 2.35 8.20
CA TYR A 15 1.93 2.92 9.55
C TYR A 15 0.54 3.00 10.18
N TYR A 16 -0.45 3.47 9.43
CA TYR A 16 -1.84 3.54 9.92
C TYR A 16 -2.34 2.16 10.36
N PHE A 17 -2.21 1.15 9.51
CA PHE A 17 -2.70 -0.19 9.84
C PHE A 17 -1.93 -0.85 10.98
N SER A 18 -0.67 -0.51 11.15
CA SER A 18 0.12 -1.02 12.29
C SER A 18 -0.30 -0.39 13.62
N ARG A 19 -0.96 0.79 13.59
CA ARG A 19 -1.36 1.53 14.77
C ARG A 19 -2.84 1.95 14.73
N LYS A 20 -3.65 1.14 14.09
CA LYS A 20 -5.05 1.48 13.85
C LYS A 20 -5.80 1.84 15.12
N GLU A 21 -5.62 1.08 16.20
CA GLU A 21 -6.30 1.34 17.46
C GLU A 21 -5.94 2.72 18.04
N ILE A 22 -4.69 3.11 17.91
CA ILE A 22 -4.23 4.43 18.38
C ILE A 22 -4.87 5.53 17.56
N PHE A 23 -4.88 5.38 16.22
CA PHE A 23 -5.51 6.35 15.34
C PHE A 23 -7.02 6.46 15.58
N ASP A 24 -7.69 5.32 15.78
CA ASP A 24 -9.13 5.31 16.02
C ASP A 24 -9.52 6.00 17.33
N LYS A 25 -8.60 6.05 18.29
CA LYS A 25 -8.79 6.73 19.57
C LYS A 25 -8.21 8.15 19.58
N SER A 26 -7.55 8.57 18.50
CA SER A 26 -6.90 9.87 18.41
C SER A 26 -7.92 10.99 18.33
N PHE A 27 -7.60 12.12 18.96
CA PHE A 27 -8.38 13.35 18.84
C PHE A 27 -7.99 14.19 17.63
N ASP A 28 -6.91 13.81 16.92
CA ASP A 28 -6.46 14.55 15.74
C ASP A 28 -7.18 14.03 14.49
N CYS A 29 -8.39 14.54 14.28
CA CYS A 29 -9.22 14.15 13.15
C CYS A 29 -8.64 14.56 11.81
N LEU A 30 -7.85 15.64 11.74
CA LEU A 30 -7.28 16.13 10.48
C LEU A 30 -6.23 15.16 9.94
N VAL A 31 -5.29 14.74 10.78
CA VAL A 31 -4.25 13.78 10.39
C VAL A 31 -4.88 12.45 9.99
N LYS A 32 -5.84 11.98 10.78
CA LYS A 32 -6.56 10.73 10.49
C LYS A 32 -7.27 10.81 9.13
N ASN A 33 -7.95 11.92 8.87
CA ASN A 33 -8.70 12.08 7.62
C ASN A 33 -7.78 12.13 6.40
N GLU A 34 -6.62 12.78 6.50
CA GLU A 34 -5.63 12.80 5.41
C GLU A 34 -5.14 11.39 5.07
N ILE A 35 -4.85 10.60 6.11
CA ILE A 35 -4.40 9.22 5.91
C ILE A 35 -5.51 8.38 5.27
N LEU A 36 -6.75 8.52 5.75
CA LEU A 36 -7.88 7.77 5.19
C LEU A 36 -8.14 8.13 3.72
N GLU A 37 -8.01 9.40 3.35
CA GLU A 37 -8.11 9.82 1.96
C GLU A 37 -7.03 9.18 1.09
N THR A 38 -5.80 9.13 1.62
CA THR A 38 -4.69 8.46 0.94
C THR A 38 -5.00 6.98 0.73
N ILE A 39 -5.49 6.31 1.78
CA ILE A 39 -5.87 4.89 1.70
C ILE A 39 -6.95 4.67 0.64
N GLU A 40 -7.97 5.50 0.60
CA GLU A 40 -9.04 5.39 -0.40
C GLU A 40 -8.50 5.53 -1.83
N ARG A 41 -7.63 6.51 -2.07
CA ARG A 41 -7.03 6.71 -3.39
C ARG A 41 -6.21 5.49 -3.82
N TYR A 42 -5.42 4.94 -2.91
CA TYR A 42 -4.58 3.79 -3.22
C TYR A 42 -5.40 2.52 -3.39
N ASN A 43 -6.42 2.31 -2.55
CA ASN A 43 -7.32 1.16 -2.69
C ASN A 43 -8.05 1.19 -4.03
N GLU A 44 -8.51 2.37 -4.46
CA GLU A 44 -9.14 2.52 -5.76
C GLU A 44 -8.16 2.19 -6.90
N ALA A 45 -6.95 2.75 -6.83
CA ALA A 45 -5.92 2.47 -7.84
C ALA A 45 -5.61 0.97 -7.92
N ILE A 46 -5.41 0.34 -6.77
CA ILE A 46 -5.02 -1.07 -6.68
C ILE A 46 -6.16 -2.00 -7.12
N SER A 47 -7.41 -1.59 -6.97
CA SER A 47 -8.56 -2.40 -7.40
C SER A 47 -8.53 -2.73 -8.89
N HIS A 48 -7.79 -1.93 -9.68
CA HIS A 48 -7.65 -2.13 -11.13
C HIS A 48 -6.34 -2.80 -11.53
N SER A 49 -5.50 -3.20 -10.58
CA SER A 49 -4.13 -3.64 -10.85
C SER A 49 -3.99 -5.13 -11.21
N GLY A 50 -5.02 -5.91 -10.98
CA GLY A 50 -4.95 -7.36 -11.12
C GLY A 50 -4.65 -8.07 -9.80
N PRO A 51 -4.94 -9.39 -9.73
CA PRO A 51 -4.98 -10.10 -8.45
C PRO A 51 -3.63 -10.23 -7.73
N ARG A 52 -2.53 -10.42 -8.47
CA ARG A 52 -1.22 -10.68 -7.85
C ARG A 52 -0.63 -9.42 -7.22
N VAL A 53 -0.73 -8.30 -7.91
CA VAL A 53 -0.30 -7.01 -7.37
C VAL A 53 -1.17 -6.64 -6.16
N TYR A 54 -2.48 -6.85 -6.27
CA TYR A 54 -3.43 -6.62 -5.18
C TYR A 54 -3.07 -7.44 -3.94
N GLU A 55 -2.80 -8.73 -4.11
CA GLU A 55 -2.45 -9.61 -2.98
C GLU A 55 -1.18 -9.15 -2.26
N VAL A 56 -0.15 -8.73 -3.01
CA VAL A 56 1.09 -8.24 -2.42
C VAL A 56 0.85 -6.93 -1.66
N TYR A 57 0.05 -6.03 -2.21
CA TYR A 57 -0.32 -4.80 -1.53
C TYR A 57 -1.00 -5.10 -0.19
N ILE A 58 -2.00 -5.96 -0.19
CA ILE A 58 -2.73 -6.32 1.03
C ILE A 58 -1.80 -6.95 2.07
N ALA A 59 -0.98 -7.92 1.66
CA ALA A 59 -0.11 -8.63 2.58
C ALA A 59 0.92 -7.71 3.24
N ILE A 60 1.52 -6.80 2.50
CA ILE A 60 2.59 -5.94 3.02
C ILE A 60 2.02 -4.71 3.74
N TYR A 61 1.09 -4.01 3.13
CA TYR A 61 0.68 -2.68 3.63
C TYR A 61 -0.56 -2.73 4.52
N ILE A 62 -1.47 -3.64 4.29
CA ILE A 62 -2.67 -3.78 5.12
C ILE A 62 -2.43 -4.76 6.28
N HIS A 63 -1.86 -5.93 5.99
CA HIS A 63 -1.54 -6.94 7.01
C HIS A 63 -0.21 -6.68 7.72
N ASN A 64 0.49 -5.62 7.33
CA ASN A 64 1.72 -5.17 7.98
C ASN A 64 2.86 -6.19 7.99
N ASN A 65 3.00 -6.94 6.92
CA ASN A 65 4.09 -7.91 6.77
C ASN A 65 5.33 -7.27 6.19
N THR A 66 6.49 -7.84 6.51
CA THR A 66 7.72 -7.64 5.72
C THR A 66 7.59 -8.45 4.43
N HIS A 67 8.54 -8.29 3.48
CA HIS A 67 8.56 -9.15 2.29
C HIS A 67 8.67 -10.63 2.66
N GLU A 68 9.51 -10.94 3.65
CA GLU A 68 9.71 -12.32 4.11
C GLU A 68 8.45 -12.90 4.74
N SER A 69 7.81 -12.17 5.64
CA SER A 69 6.59 -12.66 6.28
C SER A 69 5.42 -12.71 5.31
N ALA A 70 5.35 -11.80 4.33
CA ALA A 70 4.35 -11.85 3.28
C ALA A 70 4.53 -13.10 2.41
N ALA A 71 5.78 -13.43 2.04
CA ALA A 71 6.07 -14.64 1.28
C ALA A 71 5.59 -15.89 2.02
N SER A 72 5.85 -15.95 3.34
CA SER A 72 5.40 -17.04 4.17
C SER A 72 3.87 -17.11 4.25
N GLU A 73 3.21 -15.98 4.50
CA GLU A 73 1.75 -15.91 4.59
C GLU A 73 1.08 -16.35 3.29
N MET A 74 1.62 -15.89 2.15
CA MET A 74 1.05 -16.16 0.83
C MET A 74 1.48 -17.50 0.24
N ASN A 75 2.43 -18.18 0.89
CA ASN A 75 2.99 -19.44 0.41
C ASN A 75 3.72 -19.30 -0.93
N TYR A 76 4.41 -18.18 -1.13
CA TYR A 76 5.22 -17.88 -2.29
C TYR A 76 6.67 -17.66 -1.88
N SER A 77 7.58 -17.60 -2.88
CA SER A 77 8.98 -17.30 -2.62
C SER A 77 9.17 -15.80 -2.32
N LEU A 78 10.28 -15.49 -1.65
CA LEU A 78 10.67 -14.10 -1.43
C LEU A 78 10.89 -13.36 -2.75
N ASP A 79 11.49 -14.03 -3.74
CA ASP A 79 11.71 -13.45 -5.08
C ASP A 79 10.39 -13.09 -5.76
N TYR A 80 9.38 -13.93 -5.61
CA TYR A 80 8.04 -13.65 -6.14
C TYR A 80 7.46 -12.37 -5.53
N VAL A 81 7.53 -12.25 -4.19
CA VAL A 81 7.02 -11.08 -3.50
C VAL A 81 7.78 -9.82 -3.91
N ALA A 82 9.10 -9.89 -3.99
CA ALA A 82 9.93 -8.77 -4.42
C ALA A 82 9.59 -8.33 -5.85
N LYS A 83 9.39 -9.28 -6.75
CA LYS A 83 9.01 -9.00 -8.14
C LYS A 83 7.68 -8.26 -8.22
N TYR A 84 6.67 -8.76 -7.55
CA TYR A 84 5.34 -8.14 -7.60
C TYR A 84 5.26 -6.84 -6.81
N HIS A 85 6.11 -6.67 -5.81
CA HIS A 85 6.24 -5.38 -5.14
C HIS A 85 6.81 -4.31 -6.07
N LYS A 86 7.82 -4.64 -6.87
CA LYS A 86 8.34 -3.72 -7.89
C LYS A 86 7.28 -3.38 -8.91
N LEU A 87 6.50 -4.37 -9.35
CA LEU A 87 5.40 -4.15 -10.29
C LEU A 87 4.31 -3.26 -9.67
N LEU A 88 4.04 -3.42 -8.38
CA LEU A 88 3.12 -2.56 -7.65
C LEU A 88 3.54 -1.09 -7.72
N ILE A 89 4.80 -0.81 -7.40
CA ILE A 89 5.32 0.56 -7.44
C ILE A 89 5.21 1.13 -8.87
N LYS A 90 5.65 0.37 -9.85
CA LYS A 90 5.59 0.77 -11.26
C LYS A 90 4.15 1.04 -11.71
N TYR A 91 3.23 0.15 -11.33
CA TYR A 91 1.81 0.31 -11.65
C TYR A 91 1.24 1.60 -11.06
N LEU A 92 1.53 1.88 -9.79
CA LEU A 92 1.02 3.07 -9.12
C LEU A 92 1.59 4.36 -9.71
N VAL A 93 2.87 4.38 -10.06
CA VAL A 93 3.46 5.53 -10.75
C VAL A 93 2.70 5.79 -12.04
N GLY A 94 2.47 4.75 -12.85
CA GLY A 94 1.72 4.89 -14.11
C GLY A 94 0.29 5.34 -13.89
N TYR A 95 -0.40 4.72 -12.94
CA TYR A 95 -1.79 5.04 -12.65
C TYR A 95 -1.97 6.51 -12.26
N PHE A 96 -1.20 6.98 -11.30
CA PHE A 96 -1.34 8.36 -10.82
C PHE A 96 -0.84 9.40 -11.82
N THR A 97 0.18 9.06 -12.61
CA THR A 97 0.66 9.95 -13.67
C THR A 97 -0.41 10.15 -14.75
N ASN A 98 -1.05 9.08 -15.17
CA ASN A 98 -2.10 9.16 -16.19
C ASN A 98 -3.35 9.87 -15.67
N LYS A 99 -3.64 9.75 -14.40
CA LYS A 99 -4.86 10.32 -13.81
C LYS A 99 -4.75 11.83 -13.58
N THR A 100 -3.54 12.39 -13.53
CA THR A 100 -3.33 13.82 -13.33
C THR A 100 -3.37 14.63 -14.63
N ASN A 101 -3.54 13.97 -15.74
CA ASN A 101 -3.67 14.64 -17.05
C ASN A 101 -5.17 14.96 -17.36
#